data_ea7ff7eee7116e8fc1958f3a74af17f7
#
_entry.id   ea7ff7eee7116e8fc1958f3a74af17f7
#
_cell.length_a   1.000
_cell.length_b   1.000
_cell.length_c   1.000
_cell.angle_alpha   90.00
_cell.angle_beta   90.00
_cell.angle_gamma   90.00
#
_symmetry.space_group_name_H-M   'P 1'
#
loop_
_entity.id
_entity.type
_entity.pdbx_description
1 polymer ?
#
loop_
_entity_poly.entity_id
_entity_poly.type
_entity_poly.pdbx_seq_one_letter_code
_entity_poly.pdbx_strand_id
1 'polypeptide(L)'
;MQKEWSRLNNRKEYHTHVLGLTHSPIPIVRIGLIGLGNRGLLTLERYMLIEHVEIKALCEIRPGNLAKGQATLIKGGHPAAIGYTGENGWQQMCCNPDIDLIIICTDWLTHTPMATYAMEQGK
;
A
#
# COMPACT_ATOMS: atom_id res chain seq x y z
N MET A 1 7.69 -5.45 -34.27
CA MET A 1 7.40 -6.54 -33.31
C MET A 1 8.63 -7.34 -32.94
N GLN A 2 9.38 -7.95 -33.85
CA GLN A 2 10.60 -8.71 -33.50
C GLN A 2 11.71 -7.89 -32.80
N LYS A 3 11.89 -6.61 -33.14
CA LYS A 3 12.87 -5.72 -32.48
C LYS A 3 12.49 -5.35 -31.05
N GLU A 4 11.21 -5.37 -30.72
CA GLU A 4 10.71 -5.05 -29.39
C GLU A 4 10.86 -6.25 -28.44
N TRP A 5 10.61 -7.45 -28.94
CA TRP A 5 10.84 -8.70 -28.20
C TRP A 5 12.32 -8.96 -27.90
N SER A 6 13.23 -8.60 -28.81
CA SER A 6 14.67 -8.73 -28.56
C SER A 6 15.19 -7.75 -27.48
N ARG A 7 14.56 -6.58 -27.33
CA ARG A 7 14.85 -5.66 -26.21
C ARG A 7 14.36 -6.18 -24.87
N LEU A 8 13.26 -6.92 -24.86
CA LEU A 8 12.72 -7.56 -23.65
C LEU A 8 13.58 -8.76 -23.22
N ASN A 9 14.19 -9.46 -24.16
CA ASN A 9 15.08 -10.60 -23.88
C ASN A 9 16.51 -10.18 -23.47
N ASN A 10 16.90 -8.91 -23.70
CA ASN A 10 18.19 -8.39 -23.26
C ASN A 10 18.13 -7.70 -21.89
N ARG A 11 17.08 -7.96 -21.10
CA ARG A 11 17.11 -7.59 -19.67
C ARG A 11 18.25 -8.38 -19.03
N LYS A 12 19.17 -7.68 -18.36
CA LYS A 12 20.14 -8.31 -17.48
C LYS A 12 19.39 -9.35 -16.65
N GLU A 13 19.83 -10.61 -16.74
CA GLU A 13 19.33 -11.64 -15.85
C GLU A 13 19.58 -11.16 -14.42
N TYR A 14 18.53 -10.66 -13.79
CA TYR A 14 18.57 -10.46 -12.34
C TYR A 14 18.56 -11.88 -11.77
N HIS A 15 19.66 -12.28 -11.18
CA HIS A 15 19.84 -13.60 -10.57
C HIS A 15 18.94 -13.86 -9.35
N THR A 16 18.04 -12.94 -9.03
CA THR A 16 17.05 -13.07 -7.95
C THR A 16 15.66 -13.17 -8.52
N HIS A 17 15.11 -14.37 -8.50
CA HIS A 17 13.71 -14.61 -8.80
C HIS A 17 12.86 -14.16 -7.59
N VAL A 18 11.72 -13.47 -7.87
CA VAL A 18 10.73 -13.14 -6.83
C VAL A 18 10.03 -14.39 -6.29
N LEU A 19 10.03 -15.47 -7.07
CA LEU A 19 9.57 -16.79 -6.63
C LEU A 19 10.45 -17.26 -5.47
N GLY A 20 9.85 -17.47 -4.31
CA GLY A 20 10.56 -17.85 -3.09
C GLY A 20 11.13 -16.69 -2.30
N LEU A 21 10.87 -15.43 -2.69
CA LEU A 21 11.13 -14.29 -1.83
C LEU A 21 10.25 -14.40 -0.58
N THR A 22 10.88 -14.53 0.56
CA THR A 22 10.21 -14.66 1.85
C THR A 22 10.76 -13.66 2.84
N HIS A 23 9.97 -13.35 3.84
CA HIS A 23 10.36 -12.54 4.98
C HIS A 23 10.16 -13.34 6.25
N SER A 24 10.98 -13.09 7.28
CA SER A 24 10.72 -13.63 8.62
C SER A 24 9.34 -13.20 9.11
N PRO A 25 8.61 -14.06 9.85
CA PRO A 25 7.30 -13.70 10.37
C PRO A 25 7.33 -12.39 11.16
N ILE A 26 6.39 -11.49 10.87
CA ILE A 26 6.21 -10.24 11.61
C ILE A 26 5.05 -10.46 12.59
N PRO A 27 5.25 -10.27 13.93
CA PRO A 27 4.20 -10.54 14.93
C PRO A 27 2.91 -9.76 14.70
N ILE A 28 3.02 -8.49 14.30
CA ILE A 28 1.91 -7.62 13.91
C ILE A 28 2.32 -6.89 12.64
N VAL A 29 1.59 -7.12 11.55
CA VAL A 29 1.82 -6.43 10.26
C VAL A 29 1.14 -5.08 10.30
N ARG A 30 1.92 -4.02 10.23
CA ARG A 30 1.43 -2.63 10.25
C ARG A 30 1.18 -2.16 8.82
N ILE A 31 -0.06 -1.90 8.49
CA ILE A 31 -0.51 -1.61 7.14
C ILE A 31 -0.75 -0.11 6.95
N GLY A 32 -0.25 0.43 5.83
CA GLY A 32 -0.68 1.68 5.23
C GLY A 32 -1.54 1.43 4.00
N LEU A 33 -2.72 2.04 3.91
CA LEU A 33 -3.62 1.90 2.79
C LEU A 33 -3.75 3.22 2.03
N ILE A 34 -3.50 3.18 0.72
CA ILE A 34 -3.56 4.33 -0.18
C ILE A 34 -4.78 4.20 -1.09
N GLY A 35 -5.64 5.21 -1.05
CA GLY A 35 -6.88 5.26 -1.81
C GLY A 35 -8.07 4.70 -1.04
N LEU A 36 -9.03 5.57 -0.73
CA LEU A 36 -10.22 5.26 0.06
C LEU A 36 -11.51 5.53 -0.74
N GLY A 37 -11.47 5.21 -2.03
CA GLY A 37 -12.67 5.10 -2.85
C GLY A 37 -13.45 3.82 -2.49
N ASN A 38 -14.38 3.40 -3.33
CA ASN A 38 -15.20 2.21 -3.08
C ASN A 38 -14.35 0.96 -2.82
N ARG A 39 -13.34 0.71 -3.63
CA ARG A 39 -12.43 -0.43 -3.46
C ARG A 39 -11.62 -0.33 -2.18
N GLY A 40 -11.08 0.85 -1.89
CA GLY A 40 -10.25 1.08 -0.71
C GLY A 40 -11.02 0.90 0.60
N LEU A 41 -12.24 1.41 0.68
CA LEU A 41 -13.10 1.23 1.86
C LEU A 41 -13.45 -0.23 2.09
N LEU A 42 -13.84 -0.98 1.02
CA LEU A 42 -14.10 -2.42 1.13
C LEU A 42 -12.85 -3.21 1.55
N THR A 43 -11.69 -2.82 1.04
CA THR A 43 -10.42 -3.43 1.42
C THR A 43 -10.11 -3.16 2.88
N LEU A 44 -10.29 -1.92 3.35
CA LEU A 44 -10.12 -1.54 4.74
C LEU A 44 -10.98 -2.41 5.67
N GLU A 45 -12.29 -2.53 5.37
CA GLU A 45 -13.22 -3.35 6.16
C GLU A 45 -12.76 -4.81 6.27
N ARG A 46 -12.25 -5.39 5.18
CA ARG A 46 -11.75 -6.77 5.17
C ARG A 46 -10.47 -6.94 5.99
N TYR A 47 -9.53 -6.02 5.84
CA TYR A 47 -8.25 -6.10 6.57
C TYR A 47 -8.41 -5.86 8.08
N MET A 48 -9.43 -5.11 8.50
CA MET A 48 -9.78 -4.95 9.92
C MET A 48 -10.19 -6.25 10.60
N LEU A 49 -10.57 -7.27 9.83
CA LEU A 49 -10.99 -8.59 10.35
C LEU A 49 -9.84 -9.59 10.45
N ILE A 50 -8.64 -9.24 9.98
CA ILE A 50 -7.48 -10.13 9.96
C ILE A 50 -6.74 -10.00 11.29
N GLU A 51 -6.51 -11.13 11.95
CA GLU A 51 -5.71 -11.17 13.16
C GLU A 51 -4.24 -10.78 12.89
N HIS A 52 -3.59 -10.18 13.85
CA HIS A 52 -2.20 -9.73 13.76
C HIS A 52 -1.93 -8.69 12.67
N VAL A 53 -2.96 -7.92 12.31
CA VAL A 53 -2.88 -6.78 11.41
C VAL A 53 -3.29 -5.51 12.14
N GLU A 54 -2.51 -4.46 11.99
CA GLU A 54 -2.83 -3.11 12.47
C GLU A 54 -2.94 -2.17 11.27
N ILE A 55 -4.05 -1.46 11.15
CA ILE A 55 -4.17 -0.37 10.17
C ILE A 55 -3.50 0.88 10.75
N LYS A 56 -2.25 1.08 10.38
CA LYS A 56 -1.40 2.13 10.94
C LYS A 56 -1.65 3.49 10.32
N ALA A 57 -1.91 3.51 9.01
CA ALA A 57 -2.05 4.74 8.26
C ALA A 57 -3.06 4.61 7.12
N LEU A 58 -3.73 5.72 6.83
CA LEU A 58 -4.63 5.90 5.69
C LEU A 58 -4.16 7.09 4.86
N CYS A 59 -4.12 6.94 3.55
CA CYS A 59 -3.79 8.02 2.63
C CYS A 59 -4.88 8.18 1.58
N GLU A 60 -5.37 9.42 1.44
CA GLU A 60 -6.38 9.76 0.45
C GLU A 60 -6.26 11.24 0.07
N ILE A 61 -6.34 11.52 -1.20
CA ILE A 61 -6.26 12.90 -1.71
C ILE A 61 -7.54 13.69 -1.42
N ARG A 62 -8.68 13.01 -1.26
CA ARG A 62 -9.97 13.62 -0.96
C ARG A 62 -10.26 13.59 0.54
N PRO A 63 -10.29 14.74 1.22
CA PRO A 63 -10.47 14.78 2.68
C PRO A 63 -11.74 14.07 3.17
N GLY A 64 -12.84 14.15 2.40
CA GLY A 64 -14.08 13.46 2.74
C GLY A 64 -13.94 11.94 2.74
N ASN A 65 -13.17 11.36 1.82
CA ASN A 65 -12.91 9.92 1.78
C ASN A 65 -11.95 9.50 2.91
N LEU A 66 -10.97 10.32 3.24
CA LEU A 66 -10.11 10.08 4.40
C LEU A 66 -10.93 10.04 5.69
N ALA A 67 -11.85 11.00 5.88
CA ALA A 67 -12.75 11.03 7.03
C ALA A 67 -13.63 9.78 7.12
N LYS A 68 -14.16 9.30 5.98
CA LYS A 68 -14.93 8.04 5.93
C LYS A 68 -14.09 6.84 6.37
N GLY A 69 -12.84 6.75 5.91
CA GLY A 69 -11.92 5.69 6.31
C GLY A 69 -11.66 5.68 7.82
N GLN A 70 -11.40 6.84 8.40
CA GLN A 70 -11.22 6.99 9.86
C GLN A 70 -12.49 6.58 10.63
N ALA A 71 -13.66 7.03 10.16
CA ALA A 71 -14.94 6.66 10.78
C ALA A 71 -15.19 5.13 10.70
N THR A 72 -14.81 4.50 9.60
CA THR A 72 -14.90 3.04 9.43
C THR A 72 -14.05 2.30 10.44
N LEU A 73 -12.80 2.74 10.67
CA LEU A 73 -11.92 2.17 11.69
C LEU A 73 -12.53 2.26 13.08
N ILE A 74 -12.98 3.45 13.48
CA ILE A 74 -13.54 3.69 14.81
C ILE A 74 -14.82 2.88 15.02
N LYS A 75 -15.70 2.84 14.01
CA LYS A 75 -16.93 2.03 14.07
C LYS A 75 -16.62 0.53 14.24
N GLY A 76 -15.53 0.07 13.65
CA GLY A 76 -15.07 -1.32 13.79
C GLY A 76 -14.31 -1.62 15.09
N GLY A 77 -14.18 -0.64 16.00
CA GLY A 77 -13.47 -0.80 17.27
C GLY A 77 -11.95 -0.67 17.18
N HIS A 78 -11.43 -0.16 16.05
CA HIS A 78 -10.01 0.10 15.85
C HIS A 78 -9.64 1.55 16.24
N PRO A 79 -8.40 1.81 16.65
CA PRO A 79 -7.94 3.18 16.85
C PRO A 79 -7.89 3.95 15.53
N ALA A 80 -7.94 5.27 15.61
CA ALA A 80 -7.72 6.12 14.46
C ALA A 80 -6.31 5.91 13.89
N ALA A 81 -6.20 5.86 12.57
CA ALA A 81 -4.93 5.74 11.86
C ALA A 81 -4.29 7.10 11.61
N ILE A 82 -2.98 7.13 11.34
CA ILE A 82 -2.31 8.33 10.86
C ILE A 82 -2.90 8.70 9.49
N GLY A 83 -3.38 9.93 9.33
CA GLY A 83 -3.94 10.42 8.06
C GLY A 83 -2.88 11.11 7.22
N TYR A 84 -2.75 10.70 5.96
CA TYR A 84 -1.94 11.36 4.95
C TYR A 84 -2.84 11.85 3.82
N THR A 85 -2.57 13.06 3.33
CA THR A 85 -3.35 13.69 2.27
C THR A 85 -2.46 14.59 1.40
N GLY A 86 -3.04 15.14 0.33
CA GLY A 86 -2.30 15.97 -0.61
C GLY A 86 -1.50 15.16 -1.63
N GLU A 87 -0.86 15.86 -2.54
CA GLU A 87 -0.14 15.24 -3.68
C GLU A 87 1.00 14.30 -3.25
N ASN A 88 1.69 14.64 -2.17
CA ASN A 88 2.85 13.90 -1.67
C ASN A 88 2.54 13.04 -0.43
N GLY A 89 1.28 12.96 -0.01
CA GLY A 89 0.89 12.22 1.20
C GLY A 89 1.26 10.75 1.13
N TRP A 90 1.10 10.13 -0.03
CA TRP A 90 1.45 8.73 -0.23
C TRP A 90 2.96 8.45 -0.14
N GLN A 91 3.83 9.37 -0.63
CA GLN A 91 5.28 9.24 -0.45
C GLN A 91 5.66 9.35 1.02
N GLN A 92 5.10 10.32 1.73
CA GLN A 92 5.32 10.48 3.17
C GLN A 92 4.94 9.21 3.93
N MET A 93 3.78 8.61 3.59
CA MET A 93 3.36 7.33 4.17
C MET A 93 4.38 6.22 3.88
N CYS A 94 4.85 6.08 2.65
CA CYS A 94 5.83 5.06 2.28
C CYS A 94 7.16 5.22 3.03
N CYS A 95 7.54 6.43 3.41
CA CYS A 95 8.74 6.70 4.21
C CYS A 95 8.57 6.45 5.71
N ASN A 96 7.36 6.20 6.19
CA ASN A 96 7.12 5.97 7.62
C ASN A 96 7.70 4.60 8.05
N PRO A 97 8.68 4.57 8.98
CA PRO A 97 9.30 3.32 9.42
C PRO A 97 8.35 2.40 10.22
N ASP A 98 7.24 2.95 10.72
CA ASP A 98 6.24 2.20 11.47
C ASP A 98 5.21 1.48 10.58
N ILE A 99 5.43 1.46 9.26
CA ILE A 99 4.59 0.76 8.30
C ILE A 99 5.41 -0.35 7.65
N ASP A 100 4.89 -1.57 7.65
CA ASP A 100 5.54 -2.75 7.08
C ASP A 100 5.04 -3.05 5.66
N LEU A 101 3.76 -2.80 5.40
CA LEU A 101 3.08 -3.16 4.15
C LEU A 101 2.24 -2.00 3.63
N ILE A 102 2.36 -1.72 2.34
CA ILE A 102 1.53 -0.73 1.64
C ILE A 102 0.51 -1.45 0.76
N ILE A 103 -0.76 -1.08 0.90
CA ILE A 103 -1.85 -1.52 0.03
C ILE A 103 -2.30 -0.34 -0.82
N ILE A 104 -2.36 -0.54 -2.13
CA ILE A 104 -2.66 0.50 -3.10
C ILE A 104 -4.01 0.21 -3.75
N CYS A 105 -5.00 1.09 -3.52
CA CYS A 105 -6.36 1.00 -4.06
C CYS A 105 -6.74 2.26 -4.85
N THR A 106 -5.78 2.84 -5.54
CA THR A 106 -5.93 4.04 -6.38
C THR A 106 -6.33 3.69 -7.82
N ASP A 107 -6.21 4.63 -8.74
CA ASP A 107 -6.41 4.38 -10.16
C ASP A 107 -5.23 3.62 -10.81
N TRP A 108 -5.43 3.12 -12.02
CA TRP A 108 -4.44 2.32 -12.72
C TRP A 108 -3.16 3.09 -13.09
N LEU A 109 -3.25 4.40 -13.29
CA LEU A 109 -2.11 5.23 -13.67
C LEU A 109 -1.11 5.36 -12.53
N THR A 110 -1.57 5.30 -11.29
CA THR A 110 -0.76 5.51 -10.10
C THR A 110 -0.24 4.23 -9.45
N HIS A 111 -0.79 3.05 -9.80
CA HIS A 111 -0.39 1.78 -9.18
C HIS A 111 1.11 1.49 -9.31
N THR A 112 1.65 1.54 -10.52
CA THR A 112 3.07 1.22 -10.75
C THR A 112 4.01 2.22 -10.08
N PRO A 113 3.86 3.54 -10.23
CA PRO A 113 4.71 4.50 -9.54
C PRO A 113 4.67 4.34 -8.01
N MET A 114 3.48 4.16 -7.44
CA MET A 114 3.32 4.00 -5.99
C MET A 114 3.94 2.70 -5.48
N ALA A 115 3.71 1.58 -6.18
CA ALA A 115 4.28 0.28 -5.80
C ALA A 115 5.81 0.30 -5.89
N THR A 116 6.37 0.85 -6.96
CA THR A 116 7.82 0.95 -7.14
C THR A 116 8.44 1.79 -6.02
N TYR A 117 7.88 2.95 -5.74
CA TYR A 117 8.37 3.82 -4.67
C TYR A 117 8.27 3.14 -3.28
N ALA A 118 7.15 2.48 -2.99
CA ALA A 118 7.00 1.77 -1.72
C ALA A 118 8.07 0.69 -1.54
N MET A 119 8.35 -0.10 -2.59
CA MET A 119 9.41 -1.12 -2.57
C MET A 119 10.80 -0.49 -2.39
N GLU A 120 11.09 0.66 -3.01
CA GLU A 120 12.33 1.42 -2.82
C GLU A 120 12.50 1.90 -1.38
N GLN A 121 11.39 2.15 -0.67
CA GLN A 121 11.39 2.49 0.75
C GLN A 121 11.39 1.27 1.68
N GLY A 122 11.53 0.05 1.14
CA GLY A 122 11.63 -1.18 1.91
C GLY A 122 10.27 -1.74 2.38
N LYS A 123 9.18 -1.43 1.66
CA LYS A 123 7.84 -1.94 1.97
C LYS A 123 7.50 -3.19 1.17
#